data_7bdfffe17d12bf23fefd2b7b65f07638
#
_entry.id   7bdfffe17d12bf23fefd2b7b65f07638
#
_cell.length_a   1.000
_cell.length_b   1.000
_cell.length_c   1.000
_cell.angle_alpha   90.00
_cell.angle_beta   90.00
_cell.angle_gamma   90.00
#
_symmetry.space_group_name_H-M   'P 1'
#
loop_
_entity.id
_entity.type
_entity.pdbx_description
1 polymer ?
#
loop_
_entity_poly.entity_id
_entity_poly.type
_entity_poly.pdbx_seq_one_letter_code
_entity_poly.pdbx_strand_id
1 'polypeptide(L)'
;MAPRPSRHHVGLAALAVACAAPCASTAVADTAVLRSVADVTLIQPNDGLQYALGAAYNIYCGRVGVNGGGTLRRAVVRFDLSAIPAGSTILSVSYKAYMSQTNSGANDCKLHRMLAPWGEGTSFAFGGGGTSPEVNDATWTYNFWPTSTWAVPGGVFVPTASATKSVNAVGFYTWATVPALVADVQAWLDTPAVNYGWVMVGNEATLETAKRFDARESSDITHHPTITVVYTLASAAPGDLNGDGKINGVDMGILLAAWGGTGPADLNRDGIVDGADLGLLLSNWKP
;
A
#
# COMPACT_ATOMS: atom_id res chain seq x y z
N MET A 1 -53.44 29.12 74.23
CA MET A 1 -52.36 28.18 73.93
C MET A 1 -52.72 27.62 72.56
N ALA A 2 -52.09 28.19 71.49
CA ALA A 2 -52.37 27.85 70.07
C ALA A 2 -51.34 26.86 69.58
N PRO A 3 -51.70 25.87 68.77
CA PRO A 3 -50.80 24.89 68.20
C PRO A 3 -49.97 25.46 67.01
N ARG A 4 -48.69 25.10 66.96
CA ARG A 4 -47.76 25.45 65.89
C ARG A 4 -48.03 24.56 64.60
N PRO A 5 -47.84 25.10 63.40
CA PRO A 5 -47.92 24.31 62.17
C PRO A 5 -46.64 23.50 61.90
N SER A 6 -46.82 22.26 61.47
CA SER A 6 -45.79 21.35 61.02
C SER A 6 -45.21 21.78 59.66
N ARG A 7 -43.88 21.82 59.51
CA ARG A 7 -43.19 22.04 58.23
C ARG A 7 -43.00 20.71 57.53
N HIS A 8 -43.61 20.61 56.34
CA HIS A 8 -43.27 19.53 55.42
C HIS A 8 -41.99 19.83 54.66
N HIS A 9 -40.98 18.98 54.84
CA HIS A 9 -39.79 19.00 54.02
C HIS A 9 -40.08 18.23 52.71
N VAL A 10 -40.07 18.95 51.61
CA VAL A 10 -40.05 18.35 50.27
C VAL A 10 -38.61 18.03 49.93
N GLY A 11 -38.27 16.75 49.92
CA GLY A 11 -36.98 16.27 49.48
C GLY A 11 -36.87 16.35 47.95
N LEU A 12 -35.91 17.16 47.45
CA LEU A 12 -35.56 17.16 46.02
C LEU A 12 -34.65 15.94 45.77
N ALA A 13 -35.17 14.94 45.04
CA ALA A 13 -34.36 13.84 44.54
C ALA A 13 -33.58 14.34 43.33
N ALA A 14 -32.25 14.46 43.45
CA ALA A 14 -31.35 14.74 42.33
C ALA A 14 -31.18 13.48 41.51
N LEU A 15 -31.68 13.52 40.26
CA LEU A 15 -31.47 12.48 39.26
C LEU A 15 -30.04 12.61 38.75
N ALA A 16 -29.14 11.72 39.15
CA ALA A 16 -27.78 11.64 38.65
C ALA A 16 -27.82 10.95 37.26
N VAL A 17 -27.69 11.73 36.19
CA VAL A 17 -27.45 11.20 34.85
C VAL A 17 -26.01 10.70 34.80
N ALA A 18 -25.83 9.39 34.86
CA ALA A 18 -24.53 8.76 34.64
C ALA A 18 -24.22 8.86 33.12
N CYS A 19 -23.29 9.75 32.79
CA CYS A 19 -22.73 9.84 31.45
C CYS A 19 -21.80 8.63 31.29
N ALA A 20 -22.30 7.57 30.60
CA ALA A 20 -21.46 6.44 30.20
C ALA A 20 -20.49 6.94 29.12
N ALA A 21 -19.20 7.03 29.46
CA ALA A 21 -18.16 7.31 28.47
C ALA A 21 -18.17 6.20 27.42
N PRO A 22 -18.11 6.53 26.11
CA PRO A 22 -18.03 5.51 25.08
C PRO A 22 -16.75 4.69 25.27
N CYS A 23 -16.90 3.38 25.43
CA CYS A 23 -15.78 2.46 25.42
C CYS A 23 -15.26 2.44 23.99
N ALA A 24 -14.16 3.16 23.72
CA ALA A 24 -13.49 3.09 22.43
C ALA A 24 -12.96 1.66 22.26
N SER A 25 -13.55 0.90 21.34
CA SER A 25 -12.96 -0.38 20.91
C SER A 25 -11.61 -0.06 20.28
N THR A 26 -10.53 -0.60 20.83
CA THR A 26 -9.21 -0.51 20.20
C THR A 26 -9.28 -1.31 18.88
N ALA A 27 -9.16 -0.62 17.75
CA ALA A 27 -9.05 -1.28 16.46
C ALA A 27 -7.83 -2.22 16.50
N VAL A 28 -8.06 -3.50 16.22
CA VAL A 28 -6.99 -4.51 16.13
C VAL A 28 -6.26 -4.28 14.82
N ALA A 29 -4.93 -4.22 14.87
CA ALA A 29 -4.12 -4.11 13.66
C ALA A 29 -3.90 -5.49 13.04
N ASP A 30 -4.12 -5.57 11.73
CA ASP A 30 -3.84 -6.74 10.90
C ASP A 30 -2.54 -6.56 10.11
N THR A 31 -2.00 -7.66 9.58
CA THR A 31 -0.76 -7.65 8.80
C THR A 31 -0.93 -8.45 7.51
N ALA A 32 -0.61 -7.81 6.38
CA ALA A 32 -0.48 -8.46 5.08
C ALA A 32 0.98 -8.48 4.65
N VAL A 33 1.44 -9.64 4.15
CA VAL A 33 2.74 -9.79 3.47
C VAL A 33 2.47 -10.09 2.01
N LEU A 34 2.81 -9.14 1.15
CA LEU A 34 2.48 -9.18 -0.28
C LEU A 34 3.76 -9.27 -1.10
N ARG A 35 3.78 -10.18 -2.10
CA ARG A 35 4.88 -10.29 -3.06
C ARG A 35 4.64 -9.35 -4.24
N SER A 36 5.73 -8.96 -4.94
CA SER A 36 5.62 -8.24 -6.19
C SER A 36 4.79 -9.03 -7.21
N VAL A 37 3.94 -8.32 -7.96
CA VAL A 37 3.11 -8.88 -9.03
C VAL A 37 3.64 -8.49 -10.41
N ALA A 38 4.53 -7.52 -10.47
CA ALA A 38 5.26 -7.12 -11.67
C ALA A 38 6.56 -6.44 -11.26
N ASP A 39 7.64 -6.67 -12.03
CA ASP A 39 8.87 -5.91 -11.93
C ASP A 39 9.61 -5.87 -13.28
N VAL A 40 10.48 -4.87 -13.47
CA VAL A 40 11.22 -4.65 -14.71
C VAL A 40 12.47 -3.82 -14.43
N THR A 41 13.48 -3.97 -15.27
CA THR A 41 14.62 -3.05 -15.29
C THR A 41 14.55 -2.10 -16.49
N LEU A 42 14.47 -0.80 -16.22
CA LEU A 42 14.67 0.24 -17.23
C LEU A 42 16.16 0.37 -17.51
N ILE A 43 16.55 0.14 -18.76
CA ILE A 43 17.96 0.09 -19.20
C ILE A 43 18.24 1.31 -20.07
N GLN A 44 19.08 2.24 -19.60
CA GLN A 44 19.50 3.38 -20.41
C GLN A 44 20.34 2.90 -21.59
N PRO A 45 19.95 3.18 -22.85
CA PRO A 45 20.74 2.85 -24.02
C PRO A 45 21.89 3.87 -24.21
N ASN A 46 22.95 3.47 -24.91
CA ASN A 46 24.04 4.33 -25.36
C ASN A 46 24.35 4.17 -26.86
N ASP A 47 23.56 3.40 -27.58
CA ASP A 47 23.75 3.02 -28.98
C ASP A 47 22.54 3.33 -29.88
N GLY A 48 21.51 4.00 -29.31
CA GLY A 48 20.27 4.35 -30.00
C GLY A 48 19.25 3.21 -30.10
N LEU A 49 19.55 2.03 -29.57
CA LEU A 49 18.63 0.90 -29.50
C LEU A 49 17.73 0.96 -28.27
N GLN A 50 16.74 0.09 -28.20
CA GLN A 50 15.91 -0.08 -27.01
C GLN A 50 16.20 -1.45 -26.40
N TYR A 51 16.26 -1.47 -25.08
CA TYR A 51 16.51 -2.68 -24.30
C TYR A 51 15.42 -2.85 -23.25
N ALA A 52 15.00 -4.09 -23.05
CA ALA A 52 14.02 -4.47 -22.04
C ALA A 52 14.48 -5.69 -21.25
N LEU A 53 13.92 -5.85 -20.06
CA LEU A 53 14.22 -6.94 -19.16
C LEU A 53 13.02 -7.13 -18.21
N GLY A 54 11.90 -7.64 -18.75
CA GLY A 54 10.62 -7.78 -18.05
C GLY A 54 10.49 -9.10 -17.30
N ALA A 55 10.83 -10.23 -17.94
CA ALA A 55 10.67 -11.57 -17.36
C ALA A 55 11.99 -12.15 -16.81
N ALA A 56 12.92 -11.31 -16.39
CA ALA A 56 14.22 -11.75 -15.90
C ALA A 56 14.21 -12.13 -14.41
N TYR A 57 15.08 -13.05 -14.03
CA TYR A 57 15.24 -13.47 -12.62
C TYR A 57 15.79 -12.38 -11.71
N ASN A 58 16.24 -11.25 -12.27
CA ASN A 58 16.85 -10.16 -11.51
C ASN A 58 16.45 -8.80 -12.06
N ILE A 59 16.36 -7.83 -11.15
CA ILE A 59 16.20 -6.41 -11.43
C ILE A 59 17.44 -5.63 -10.95
N TYR A 60 17.70 -4.48 -11.58
CA TYR A 60 18.95 -3.74 -11.37
C TYR A 60 18.68 -2.25 -11.13
N CYS A 61 19.48 -1.63 -10.23
CA CYS A 61 19.49 -0.18 -10.06
C CYS A 61 20.92 0.34 -9.87
N GLY A 62 21.19 1.58 -10.30
CA GLY A 62 22.48 2.24 -10.24
C GLY A 62 23.14 2.36 -11.60
N ARG A 63 24.46 2.51 -11.65
CA ARG A 63 25.24 2.73 -12.87
C ARG A 63 26.20 1.58 -13.12
N VAL A 64 26.16 1.02 -14.33
CA VAL A 64 27.11 -0.05 -14.70
C VAL A 64 28.52 0.52 -14.98
N GLY A 65 29.52 -0.38 -15.03
CA GLY A 65 30.88 -0.01 -15.39
C GLY A 65 31.05 0.29 -16.87
N VAL A 66 32.27 0.74 -17.24
CA VAL A 66 32.60 1.10 -18.63
C VAL A 66 32.37 -0.04 -19.63
N ASN A 67 32.62 -1.29 -19.21
CA ASN A 67 32.40 -2.47 -20.05
C ASN A 67 30.90 -2.73 -20.34
N GLY A 68 29.98 -2.18 -19.53
CA GLY A 68 28.53 -2.15 -19.75
C GLY A 68 28.05 -0.82 -20.34
N GLY A 69 28.95 -0.02 -20.91
CA GLY A 69 28.65 1.26 -21.54
C GLY A 69 28.47 2.42 -20.54
N GLY A 70 28.71 2.23 -19.23
CA GLY A 70 28.55 3.27 -18.20
C GLY A 70 27.11 3.78 -18.06
N THR A 71 26.11 3.00 -18.43
CA THR A 71 24.68 3.39 -18.52
C THR A 71 23.93 3.11 -17.22
N LEU A 72 22.75 3.70 -17.09
CA LEU A 72 21.91 3.62 -15.90
C LEU A 72 20.98 2.41 -15.93
N ARG A 73 20.64 1.94 -14.73
CA ARG A 73 19.63 0.92 -14.47
C ARG A 73 18.69 1.41 -13.39
N ARG A 74 17.37 1.25 -13.60
CA ARG A 74 16.33 1.52 -12.61
C ARG A 74 15.41 0.33 -12.50
N ALA A 75 15.25 -0.22 -11.31
CA ALA A 75 14.32 -1.31 -11.08
C ALA A 75 12.93 -0.74 -10.76
N VAL A 76 11.90 -1.20 -11.44
CA VAL A 76 10.50 -0.85 -11.13
C VAL A 76 9.81 -2.07 -10.57
N VAL A 77 8.99 -1.89 -9.53
CA VAL A 77 8.28 -2.97 -8.84
C VAL A 77 6.88 -2.54 -8.43
N ARG A 78 5.89 -3.45 -8.58
CA ARG A 78 4.50 -3.21 -8.22
C ARG A 78 3.94 -4.33 -7.37
N PHE A 79 3.00 -3.99 -6.46
CA PHE A 79 2.33 -4.91 -5.54
C PHE A 79 0.82 -4.83 -5.74
N ASP A 80 0.13 -5.96 -5.60
CA ASP A 80 -1.33 -6.01 -5.52
C ASP A 80 -1.75 -5.86 -4.06
N LEU A 81 -2.62 -4.90 -3.79
CA LEU A 81 -3.16 -4.60 -2.47
C LEU A 81 -4.56 -5.18 -2.23
N SER A 82 -5.09 -5.96 -3.15
CA SER A 82 -6.47 -6.49 -3.10
C SER A 82 -6.77 -7.35 -1.86
N ALA A 83 -5.72 -7.90 -1.22
CA ALA A 83 -5.84 -8.63 0.04
C ALA A 83 -6.09 -7.71 1.27
N ILE A 84 -5.92 -6.40 1.13
CA ILE A 84 -6.19 -5.42 2.18
C ILE A 84 -7.58 -4.85 1.94
N PRO A 85 -8.52 -4.96 2.88
CA PRO A 85 -9.89 -4.45 2.72
C PRO A 85 -9.91 -2.95 2.40
N ALA A 86 -10.75 -2.56 1.46
CA ALA A 86 -10.94 -1.15 1.10
C ALA A 86 -11.37 -0.32 2.32
N GLY A 87 -10.89 0.94 2.39
CA GLY A 87 -11.17 1.82 3.53
C GLY A 87 -10.30 1.54 4.77
N SER A 88 -9.43 0.52 4.75
CA SER A 88 -8.45 0.30 5.83
C SER A 88 -7.49 1.47 5.96
N THR A 89 -7.04 1.72 7.18
CA THR A 89 -5.98 2.70 7.47
C THR A 89 -4.64 2.00 7.57
N ILE A 90 -3.68 2.40 6.73
CA ILE A 90 -2.34 1.84 6.74
C ILE A 90 -1.52 2.47 7.89
N LEU A 91 -0.99 1.63 8.76
CA LEU A 91 -0.21 2.03 9.93
C LEU A 91 1.29 1.97 9.68
N SER A 92 1.75 0.93 8.98
CA SER A 92 3.15 0.78 8.64
C SER A 92 3.33 0.03 7.34
N VAL A 93 4.43 0.35 6.63
CA VAL A 93 4.84 -0.32 5.40
C VAL A 93 6.35 -0.52 5.45
N SER A 94 6.81 -1.73 5.18
CA SER A 94 8.21 -1.99 4.90
C SER A 94 8.35 -2.75 3.59
N TYR A 95 9.36 -2.36 2.78
CA TYR A 95 9.72 -3.07 1.55
C TYR A 95 10.98 -3.90 1.81
N LYS A 96 10.99 -5.15 1.36
CA LYS A 96 12.11 -6.08 1.51
C LYS A 96 12.50 -6.66 0.17
N ALA A 97 13.81 -6.67 -0.14
CA ALA A 97 14.38 -7.30 -1.33
C ALA A 97 15.72 -7.99 -1.00
N TYR A 98 16.08 -8.98 -1.78
CA TYR A 98 17.36 -9.69 -1.68
C TYR A 98 18.31 -9.15 -2.74
N MET A 99 19.44 -8.55 -2.29
CA MET A 99 20.51 -8.10 -3.17
C MET A 99 21.48 -9.27 -3.40
N SER A 100 21.54 -9.74 -4.64
CA SER A 100 22.23 -10.98 -5.01
C SER A 100 23.60 -10.77 -5.67
N GLN A 101 23.91 -9.53 -6.10
CA GLN A 101 25.22 -9.21 -6.67
C GLN A 101 25.52 -7.70 -6.63
N THR A 102 26.79 -7.39 -6.37
CA THR A 102 27.33 -6.03 -6.48
C THR A 102 28.85 -6.09 -6.72
N ASN A 103 29.38 -5.07 -7.40
CA ASN A 103 30.81 -4.86 -7.57
C ASN A 103 31.31 -3.64 -6.76
N SER A 104 30.44 -3.01 -5.96
CA SER A 104 30.76 -1.81 -5.18
C SER A 104 30.40 -1.98 -3.72
N GLY A 105 30.99 -1.14 -2.87
CA GLY A 105 30.60 -0.99 -1.47
C GLY A 105 29.21 -0.42 -1.27
N ALA A 106 29.00 0.20 -0.10
CA ALA A 106 27.70 0.78 0.27
C ALA A 106 27.28 1.90 -0.69
N ASN A 107 26.07 1.79 -1.20
CA ASN A 107 25.40 2.83 -1.99
C ASN A 107 23.93 2.90 -1.60
N ASP A 108 23.38 4.11 -1.64
CA ASP A 108 21.97 4.31 -1.39
C ASP A 108 21.12 3.81 -2.55
N CYS A 109 20.11 3.01 -2.23
CA CYS A 109 19.01 2.63 -3.11
C CYS A 109 17.73 3.31 -2.61
N LYS A 110 17.14 4.14 -3.46
CA LYS A 110 16.01 5.02 -3.13
C LYS A 110 14.75 4.53 -3.83
N LEU A 111 13.66 4.40 -3.10
CA LEU A 111 12.35 4.12 -3.66
C LEU A 111 11.64 5.43 -3.97
N HIS A 112 11.14 5.59 -5.19
CA HIS A 112 10.34 6.75 -5.60
C HIS A 112 9.02 6.26 -6.16
N ARG A 113 7.90 6.89 -5.78
CA ARG A 113 6.57 6.52 -6.27
C ARG A 113 6.43 6.81 -7.77
N MET A 114 6.05 5.79 -8.54
CA MET A 114 5.76 5.93 -9.98
C MET A 114 4.47 6.75 -10.19
N LEU A 115 4.47 7.55 -11.26
CA LEU A 115 3.36 8.45 -11.62
C LEU A 115 2.70 8.08 -12.95
N ALA A 116 3.19 7.05 -13.64
CA ALA A 116 2.64 6.60 -14.90
C ALA A 116 2.61 5.07 -14.96
N PRO A 117 1.63 4.48 -15.67
CA PRO A 117 1.54 3.04 -15.86
C PRO A 117 2.69 2.53 -16.74
N TRP A 118 3.00 1.25 -16.59
CA TRP A 118 4.06 0.58 -17.33
C TRP A 118 3.74 -0.89 -17.53
N GLY A 119 4.32 -1.47 -18.58
CA GLY A 119 4.21 -2.88 -18.88
C GLY A 119 5.45 -3.63 -18.40
N GLU A 120 5.27 -4.81 -17.83
CA GLU A 120 6.37 -5.71 -17.49
C GLU A 120 6.93 -6.35 -18.75
N GLY A 121 6.03 -6.81 -19.65
CA GLY A 121 6.38 -7.52 -20.86
C GLY A 121 6.90 -8.93 -20.60
N THR A 122 7.52 -9.51 -21.62
CA THR A 122 7.98 -10.90 -21.60
C THR A 122 9.45 -11.06 -22.00
N SER A 123 10.15 -9.96 -22.25
CA SER A 123 11.56 -10.00 -22.64
C SER A 123 12.45 -10.61 -21.57
N PHE A 124 13.29 -11.54 -21.97
CA PHE A 124 14.18 -12.26 -21.05
C PHE A 124 15.64 -12.21 -21.55
N ALA A 125 16.53 -11.88 -20.64
CA ALA A 125 17.97 -12.05 -20.83
C ALA A 125 18.65 -12.38 -19.50
N PHE A 126 19.78 -13.05 -19.57
CA PHE A 126 20.66 -13.20 -18.42
C PHE A 126 21.49 -11.93 -18.20
N GLY A 127 21.63 -11.52 -16.95
CA GLY A 127 22.39 -10.32 -16.59
C GLY A 127 21.62 -9.01 -16.88
N GLY A 128 22.27 -7.87 -16.60
CA GLY A 128 21.66 -6.55 -16.65
C GLY A 128 21.78 -5.81 -18.01
N GLY A 129 22.14 -6.51 -19.08
CA GLY A 129 22.28 -5.93 -20.43
C GLY A 129 20.94 -5.77 -21.18
N GLY A 130 19.97 -6.59 -20.86
CA GLY A 130 18.68 -6.64 -21.54
C GLY A 130 18.73 -7.33 -22.91
N THR A 131 17.59 -7.30 -23.59
CA THR A 131 17.40 -7.82 -24.96
C THR A 131 16.53 -6.85 -25.74
N SER A 132 16.31 -7.12 -27.03
CA SER A 132 15.32 -6.38 -27.82
C SER A 132 13.95 -6.45 -27.17
N PRO A 133 13.22 -5.33 -27.07
CA PRO A 133 11.92 -5.32 -26.39
C PRO A 133 10.85 -6.06 -27.20
N GLU A 134 9.96 -6.69 -26.48
CA GLU A 134 8.72 -7.27 -26.97
C GLU A 134 7.52 -6.37 -26.67
N VAL A 135 6.36 -6.72 -27.23
CA VAL A 135 5.14 -5.91 -27.01
C VAL A 135 4.82 -5.81 -25.51
N ASN A 136 4.51 -4.59 -25.07
CA ASN A 136 4.23 -4.22 -23.68
C ASN A 136 5.44 -4.20 -22.74
N ASP A 137 6.66 -4.36 -23.21
CA ASP A 137 7.82 -4.13 -22.36
C ASP A 137 7.97 -2.64 -22.02
N ALA A 138 8.33 -2.34 -20.78
CA ALA A 138 8.88 -1.04 -20.43
C ALA A 138 10.38 -1.00 -20.78
N THR A 139 10.79 0.06 -21.44
CA THR A 139 12.19 0.37 -21.74
C THR A 139 12.57 1.70 -21.09
N TRP A 140 13.77 2.19 -21.33
CA TRP A 140 14.15 3.54 -20.88
C TRP A 140 13.30 4.65 -21.50
N THR A 141 12.85 4.45 -22.76
CA THR A 141 12.07 5.46 -23.51
C THR A 141 10.57 5.18 -23.49
N TYR A 142 10.17 3.92 -23.49
CA TYR A 142 8.77 3.51 -23.57
C TYR A 142 8.25 2.99 -22.24
N ASN A 143 7.04 3.37 -21.88
CA ASN A 143 6.31 2.73 -20.78
C ASN A 143 5.54 1.49 -21.26
N PHE A 144 5.18 1.42 -22.56
CA PHE A 144 4.65 0.25 -23.25
C PHE A 144 5.21 0.20 -24.68
N TRP A 145 6.19 -0.67 -24.92
CA TRP A 145 6.77 -0.82 -26.25
C TRP A 145 5.79 -1.50 -27.23
N PRO A 146 5.68 -1.09 -28.49
CA PRO A 146 6.24 0.13 -29.12
C PRO A 146 5.23 1.29 -29.13
N THR A 147 4.16 1.24 -28.31
CA THR A 147 2.94 2.06 -28.49
C THR A 147 2.93 3.35 -27.71
N SER A 148 3.62 3.41 -26.55
CA SER A 148 3.55 4.56 -25.65
C SER A 148 4.90 4.85 -24.98
N THR A 149 5.28 6.12 -24.92
CA THR A 149 6.55 6.57 -24.32
C THR A 149 6.34 7.24 -22.97
N TRP A 150 7.36 7.15 -22.11
CA TRP A 150 7.41 7.99 -20.93
C TRP A 150 7.44 9.47 -21.31
N ALA A 151 6.80 10.33 -20.51
CA ALA A 151 6.94 11.78 -20.65
C ALA A 151 8.40 12.23 -20.40
N VAL A 152 9.14 11.49 -19.59
CA VAL A 152 10.56 11.68 -19.33
C VAL A 152 11.25 10.31 -19.41
N PRO A 153 12.27 10.11 -20.28
CA PRO A 153 13.00 8.86 -20.36
C PRO A 153 13.57 8.40 -19.03
N GLY A 154 13.47 7.10 -18.76
CA GLY A 154 13.89 6.51 -17.49
C GLY A 154 12.79 6.47 -16.42
N GLY A 155 11.53 6.72 -16.83
CA GLY A 155 10.34 6.64 -15.96
C GLY A 155 9.91 8.00 -15.40
N VAL A 156 8.62 8.12 -15.12
CA VAL A 156 8.01 9.30 -14.49
C VAL A 156 7.66 8.97 -13.05
N PHE A 157 8.28 9.64 -12.10
CA PHE A 157 8.13 9.36 -10.68
C PHE A 157 8.28 10.61 -9.81
N VAL A 158 7.87 10.54 -8.55
CA VAL A 158 8.01 11.63 -7.58
C VAL A 158 9.50 11.89 -7.32
N PRO A 159 10.02 13.11 -7.50
CA PRO A 159 11.45 13.40 -7.33
C PRO A 159 11.96 13.14 -5.91
N THR A 160 11.13 13.37 -4.89
CA THR A 160 11.47 13.06 -3.50
C THR A 160 11.32 11.56 -3.25
N ALA A 161 12.36 10.94 -2.72
CA ALA A 161 12.34 9.52 -2.39
C ALA A 161 11.33 9.23 -1.26
N SER A 162 10.51 8.19 -1.45
CA SER A 162 9.63 7.68 -0.41
C SER A 162 10.44 6.99 0.71
N ALA A 163 11.52 6.30 0.36
CA ALA A 163 12.44 5.71 1.33
C ALA A 163 13.84 5.55 0.75
N THR A 164 14.85 5.50 1.62
CA THR A 164 16.25 5.28 1.27
C THR A 164 16.85 4.17 2.14
N LYS A 165 17.64 3.30 1.53
CA LYS A 165 18.39 2.26 2.21
C LYS A 165 19.80 2.18 1.66
N SER A 166 20.80 2.21 2.52
CA SER A 166 22.17 1.90 2.14
C SER A 166 22.32 0.39 1.95
N VAL A 167 22.79 -0.01 0.76
CA VAL A 167 22.95 -1.41 0.34
C VAL A 167 24.41 -1.66 0.05
N ASN A 168 25.01 -2.67 0.72
CA ASN A 168 26.44 -2.97 0.66
C ASN A 168 26.73 -4.36 0.08
N ALA A 169 26.68 -5.39 0.91
CA ALA A 169 27.00 -6.78 0.57
C ALA A 169 25.77 -7.58 0.18
N VAL A 170 25.97 -8.76 -0.43
CA VAL A 170 24.87 -9.71 -0.72
C VAL A 170 24.05 -10.03 0.53
N GLY A 171 22.73 -9.99 0.41
CA GLY A 171 21.80 -10.28 1.50
C GLY A 171 20.47 -9.56 1.40
N PHE A 172 19.63 -9.76 2.40
CA PHE A 172 18.34 -9.09 2.50
C PHE A 172 18.51 -7.64 2.98
N TYR A 173 17.73 -6.76 2.36
CA TYR A 173 17.61 -5.36 2.76
C TYR A 173 16.15 -5.00 2.95
N THR A 174 15.90 -4.26 4.04
CA THR A 174 14.55 -3.74 4.34
C THR A 174 14.59 -2.22 4.36
N TRP A 175 13.78 -1.60 3.51
CA TRP A 175 13.41 -0.19 3.62
C TRP A 175 12.34 -0.11 4.70
N ALA A 176 12.74 0.40 5.86
CA ALA A 176 11.87 0.46 7.04
C ALA A 176 10.74 1.47 6.85
N THR A 177 9.72 1.32 7.66
CA THR A 177 8.55 2.21 7.68
C THR A 177 8.96 3.66 7.88
N VAL A 178 8.52 4.49 6.96
CA VAL A 178 8.59 5.96 7.02
C VAL A 178 7.25 6.52 6.52
N PRO A 179 6.86 7.74 6.93
CA PRO A 179 5.55 8.30 6.57
C PRO A 179 5.26 8.32 5.06
N ALA A 180 6.28 8.53 4.22
CA ALA A 180 6.11 8.57 2.77
C ALA A 180 5.77 7.20 2.17
N LEU A 181 6.36 6.08 2.66
CA LEU A 181 5.96 4.74 2.24
C LEU A 181 4.51 4.43 2.63
N VAL A 182 4.11 4.84 3.85
CA VAL A 182 2.74 4.68 4.32
C VAL A 182 1.77 5.47 3.43
N ALA A 183 2.10 6.73 3.12
CA ALA A 183 1.28 7.58 2.27
C ALA A 183 1.15 7.03 0.84
N ASP A 184 2.21 6.46 0.27
CA ASP A 184 2.17 5.84 -1.06
C ASP A 184 1.18 4.65 -1.08
N VAL A 185 1.31 3.72 -0.11
CA VAL A 185 0.45 2.53 -0.05
C VAL A 185 -0.98 2.89 0.30
N GLN A 186 -1.22 3.88 1.17
CA GLN A 186 -2.57 4.39 1.43
C GLN A 186 -3.21 4.96 0.17
N ALA A 187 -2.47 5.80 -0.59
CA ALA A 187 -2.98 6.37 -1.84
C ALA A 187 -3.34 5.29 -2.88
N TRP A 188 -2.57 4.20 -2.94
CA TRP A 188 -2.86 3.07 -3.83
C TRP A 188 -4.04 2.22 -3.35
N LEU A 189 -4.23 2.07 -2.02
CA LEU A 189 -5.40 1.39 -1.47
C LEU A 189 -6.67 2.19 -1.73
N ASP A 190 -6.62 3.52 -1.53
CA ASP A 190 -7.75 4.43 -1.73
C ASP A 190 -8.12 4.59 -3.22
N THR A 191 -7.11 4.51 -4.11
CA THR A 191 -7.27 4.68 -5.55
C THR A 191 -6.42 3.66 -6.30
N PRO A 192 -6.87 2.40 -6.44
CA PRO A 192 -6.08 1.32 -7.05
C PRO A 192 -5.60 1.62 -8.48
N ALA A 193 -6.32 2.46 -9.21
CA ALA A 193 -5.98 2.85 -10.59
C ALA A 193 -4.66 3.64 -10.69
N VAL A 194 -4.16 4.24 -9.60
CA VAL A 194 -2.87 4.95 -9.56
C VAL A 194 -1.75 4.14 -8.92
N ASN A 195 -1.97 2.86 -8.66
CA ASN A 195 -0.95 1.96 -8.15
C ASN A 195 -0.02 1.54 -9.30
N TYR A 196 1.00 2.34 -9.53
CA TYR A 196 2.08 2.03 -10.47
C TYR A 196 3.35 1.53 -9.78
N GLY A 197 3.33 1.37 -8.46
CA GLY A 197 4.45 0.88 -7.67
C GLY A 197 5.57 1.91 -7.45
N TRP A 198 6.76 1.40 -7.15
CA TRP A 198 7.96 2.21 -6.96
C TRP A 198 9.00 1.93 -8.03
N VAL A 199 9.77 2.95 -8.39
CA VAL A 199 11.07 2.78 -9.03
C VAL A 199 12.18 2.85 -7.97
N MET A 200 13.11 1.91 -8.03
CA MET A 200 14.33 1.93 -7.23
C MET A 200 15.46 2.58 -8.04
N VAL A 201 15.93 3.72 -7.54
CA VAL A 201 17.04 4.47 -8.11
C VAL A 201 18.28 4.29 -7.21
N GLY A 202 19.35 3.74 -7.78
CA GLY A 202 20.63 3.59 -7.10
C GLY A 202 21.53 4.82 -7.25
N ASN A 203 22.84 4.64 -7.01
CA ASN A 203 23.83 5.69 -7.30
C ASN A 203 24.06 5.78 -8.81
N GLU A 204 23.51 6.81 -9.45
CA GLU A 204 23.63 7.06 -10.89
C GLU A 204 24.83 7.95 -11.25
N ALA A 205 25.49 8.56 -10.27
CA ALA A 205 26.60 9.47 -10.51
C ALA A 205 27.94 8.72 -10.73
N THR A 206 28.16 7.64 -9.99
CA THR A 206 29.44 6.90 -9.99
C THR A 206 29.31 5.61 -10.78
N LEU A 207 30.31 5.30 -11.59
CA LEU A 207 30.41 4.03 -12.33
C LEU A 207 30.54 2.82 -11.37
N GLU A 208 30.11 1.65 -11.83
CA GLU A 208 30.21 0.36 -11.13
C GLU A 208 29.37 0.27 -9.84
N THR A 209 28.41 1.14 -9.67
CA THR A 209 27.53 1.17 -8.48
C THR A 209 26.26 0.33 -8.62
N ALA A 210 26.07 -0.31 -9.77
CA ALA A 210 24.89 -1.14 -10.01
C ALA A 210 24.75 -2.24 -8.95
N LYS A 211 23.53 -2.37 -8.42
CA LYS A 211 23.10 -3.43 -7.52
C LYS A 211 22.11 -4.32 -8.24
N ARG A 212 22.28 -5.65 -8.12
CA ARG A 212 21.33 -6.64 -8.63
C ARG A 212 20.48 -7.15 -7.48
N PHE A 213 19.19 -7.10 -7.64
CA PHE A 213 18.23 -7.72 -6.74
C PHE A 213 17.52 -8.86 -7.44
N ASP A 214 17.09 -9.88 -6.69
CA ASP A 214 16.28 -10.94 -7.22
C ASP A 214 14.86 -10.41 -7.49
N ALA A 215 14.32 -10.81 -8.65
CA ALA A 215 13.01 -10.41 -9.16
C ALA A 215 11.92 -11.39 -8.74
N ARG A 216 10.68 -11.16 -9.12
CA ARG A 216 9.56 -12.07 -8.88
C ARG A 216 9.69 -13.39 -9.67
N GLU A 217 10.48 -13.43 -10.74
CA GLU A 217 10.81 -14.62 -11.53
C GLU A 217 11.97 -15.44 -10.95
N SER A 218 12.61 -14.97 -9.88
CA SER A 218 13.66 -15.75 -9.21
C SER A 218 13.16 -17.13 -8.83
N SER A 219 13.98 -18.17 -9.07
CA SER A 219 13.64 -19.54 -8.68
C SER A 219 13.55 -19.73 -7.16
N ASP A 220 14.21 -18.87 -6.38
CA ASP A 220 14.05 -18.82 -4.94
C ASP A 220 12.95 -17.83 -4.54
N ILE A 221 11.78 -18.36 -4.27
CA ILE A 221 10.60 -17.57 -3.91
C ILE A 221 10.77 -16.78 -2.60
N THR A 222 11.75 -17.13 -1.75
CA THR A 222 12.04 -16.39 -0.51
C THR A 222 12.78 -15.09 -0.78
N HIS A 223 13.38 -14.95 -1.96
CA HIS A 223 14.09 -13.77 -2.43
C HIS A 223 13.18 -12.76 -3.16
N HIS A 224 11.94 -13.16 -3.52
CA HIS A 224 11.02 -12.26 -4.21
C HIS A 224 10.83 -10.96 -3.43
N PRO A 225 10.76 -9.81 -4.11
CA PRO A 225 10.43 -8.54 -3.47
C PRO A 225 9.10 -8.64 -2.73
N THR A 226 9.08 -8.16 -1.48
CA THR A 226 7.87 -8.19 -0.65
C THR A 226 7.64 -6.86 0.03
N ILE A 227 6.37 -6.55 0.29
CA ILE A 227 5.99 -5.54 1.29
C ILE A 227 5.28 -6.21 2.45
N THR A 228 5.56 -5.72 3.65
CA THR A 228 4.77 -6.01 4.85
C THR A 228 3.99 -4.76 5.19
N VAL A 229 2.67 -4.88 5.24
CA VAL A 229 1.74 -3.80 5.51
C VAL A 229 0.97 -4.12 6.78
N VAL A 230 1.06 -3.24 7.76
CA VAL A 230 0.21 -3.29 8.97
C VAL A 230 -0.90 -2.26 8.80
N TYR A 231 -2.13 -2.68 9.02
CA TYR A 231 -3.30 -1.84 8.81
C TYR A 231 -4.37 -2.10 9.87
N THR A 232 -5.25 -1.16 10.07
CA THR A 232 -6.51 -1.38 10.79
C THR A 232 -7.65 -1.37 9.81
N LEU A 233 -8.62 -2.25 10.03
CA LEU A 233 -9.86 -2.20 9.26
C LEU A 233 -10.53 -0.83 9.45
N ALA A 234 -11.26 -0.39 8.44
CA ALA A 234 -12.18 0.72 8.63
C ALA A 234 -13.04 0.42 9.87
N SER A 235 -13.13 1.37 10.78
CA SER A 235 -14.16 1.24 11.83
C SER A 235 -15.49 1.14 11.11
N ALA A 236 -16.21 0.06 11.33
CA ALA A 236 -17.55 -0.07 10.76
C ALA A 236 -18.33 1.18 11.16
N ALA A 237 -18.77 1.96 10.17
CA ALA A 237 -19.61 3.11 10.44
C ALA A 237 -20.89 2.59 11.12
N PRO A 238 -21.47 3.28 12.11
CA PRO A 238 -22.71 2.85 12.72
C PRO A 238 -23.77 2.60 11.63
N GLY A 239 -24.15 1.32 11.46
CA GLY A 239 -25.06 0.90 10.39
C GLY A 239 -24.42 0.08 9.26
N ASP A 240 -23.09 0.00 9.15
CA ASP A 240 -22.38 -0.95 8.30
C ASP A 240 -22.30 -2.30 9.02
N LEU A 241 -23.33 -3.12 8.85
CA LEU A 241 -23.50 -4.36 9.61
C LEU A 241 -22.79 -5.56 8.95
N ASN A 242 -22.46 -5.45 7.65
CA ASN A 242 -21.71 -6.48 6.93
C ASN A 242 -20.22 -6.16 6.83
N GLY A 243 -19.78 -4.94 7.19
CA GLY A 243 -18.38 -4.53 7.20
C GLY A 243 -17.78 -4.26 5.80
N ASP A 244 -18.61 -3.95 4.78
CA ASP A 244 -18.15 -3.70 3.42
C ASP A 244 -17.79 -2.23 3.13
N GLY A 245 -17.90 -1.37 4.14
CA GLY A 245 -17.61 0.08 4.07
C GLY A 245 -18.73 0.91 3.47
N LYS A 246 -19.89 0.31 3.18
CA LYS A 246 -21.12 0.96 2.72
C LYS A 246 -22.22 0.80 3.76
N ILE A 247 -23.23 1.66 3.69
CA ILE A 247 -24.46 1.52 4.48
C ILE A 247 -25.60 1.56 3.49
N ASN A 248 -26.15 0.41 3.16
CA ASN A 248 -27.07 0.24 2.05
C ASN A 248 -28.20 -0.78 2.36
N GLY A 249 -28.89 -1.25 1.32
CA GLY A 249 -30.00 -2.19 1.47
C GLY A 249 -29.60 -3.55 2.08
N VAL A 250 -28.35 -3.96 1.99
CA VAL A 250 -27.86 -5.21 2.60
C VAL A 250 -27.84 -5.06 4.12
N ASP A 251 -27.31 -3.95 4.64
CA ASP A 251 -27.25 -3.67 6.08
C ASP A 251 -28.65 -3.50 6.67
N MET A 252 -29.52 -2.81 5.94
CA MET A 252 -30.92 -2.71 6.33
C MET A 252 -31.58 -4.10 6.43
N GLY A 253 -31.27 -5.01 5.49
CA GLY A 253 -31.74 -6.39 5.55
C GLY A 253 -31.24 -7.13 6.79
N ILE A 254 -29.97 -6.94 7.18
CA ILE A 254 -29.39 -7.53 8.40
C ILE A 254 -30.08 -6.96 9.64
N LEU A 255 -30.28 -5.64 9.72
CA LEU A 255 -30.97 -4.99 10.83
C LEU A 255 -32.39 -5.52 10.97
N LEU A 256 -33.15 -5.60 9.87
CA LEU A 256 -34.54 -6.09 9.88
C LEU A 256 -34.63 -7.59 10.28
N ALA A 257 -33.64 -8.40 9.92
CA ALA A 257 -33.54 -9.80 10.33
C ALA A 257 -33.27 -9.96 11.85
N ALA A 258 -32.65 -8.96 12.47
CA ALA A 258 -32.37 -8.93 13.92
C ALA A 258 -33.46 -8.21 14.73
N TRP A 259 -34.57 -7.78 14.11
CA TRP A 259 -35.61 -6.95 14.74
C TRP A 259 -36.19 -7.57 16.01
N GLY A 260 -36.28 -6.78 17.08
CA GLY A 260 -36.74 -7.21 18.40
C GLY A 260 -35.70 -8.01 19.19
N GLY A 261 -34.56 -8.28 18.62
CA GLY A 261 -33.41 -8.95 19.26
C GLY A 261 -32.39 -7.97 19.85
N THR A 262 -31.22 -8.50 20.17
CA THR A 262 -30.05 -7.74 20.65
C THR A 262 -28.85 -8.03 19.75
N GLY A 263 -27.75 -7.26 19.90
CA GLY A 263 -26.50 -7.58 19.20
C GLY A 263 -26.01 -6.44 18.30
N PRO A 264 -25.24 -6.71 17.23
CA PRO A 264 -24.59 -5.66 16.41
C PRO A 264 -25.56 -4.70 15.73
N ALA A 265 -26.82 -5.11 15.50
CA ALA A 265 -27.85 -4.28 14.88
C ALA A 265 -28.54 -3.32 15.86
N ASP A 266 -28.30 -3.46 17.17
CA ASP A 266 -28.65 -2.49 18.23
C ASP A 266 -27.63 -1.35 18.19
N LEU A 267 -27.88 -0.38 17.33
CA LEU A 267 -26.92 0.69 17.01
C LEU A 267 -26.90 1.77 18.12
N ASN A 268 -28.03 1.98 18.80
CA ASN A 268 -28.13 2.93 19.92
C ASN A 268 -27.75 2.29 21.26
N ARG A 269 -27.61 0.94 21.33
CA ARG A 269 -27.22 0.14 22.49
C ARG A 269 -28.20 0.27 23.66
N ASP A 270 -29.49 0.35 23.38
CA ASP A 270 -30.54 0.36 24.39
C ASP A 270 -31.02 -1.06 24.79
N GLY A 271 -30.52 -2.10 24.09
CA GLY A 271 -30.78 -3.51 24.37
C GLY A 271 -31.86 -4.14 23.48
N ILE A 272 -32.40 -3.41 22.49
CA ILE A 272 -33.39 -3.93 21.56
C ILE A 272 -33.17 -3.32 20.17
N VAL A 273 -33.22 -4.15 19.13
CA VAL A 273 -33.17 -3.69 17.72
C VAL A 273 -34.58 -3.24 17.32
N ASP A 274 -34.75 -1.94 17.08
CA ASP A 274 -36.06 -1.35 16.73
C ASP A 274 -35.98 -0.18 15.75
N GLY A 275 -37.02 0.66 15.71
CA GLY A 275 -37.10 1.82 14.82
C GLY A 275 -36.08 2.92 15.09
N ALA A 276 -35.51 2.99 16.30
CA ALA A 276 -34.44 3.95 16.63
C ALA A 276 -33.13 3.55 15.91
N ASP A 277 -32.81 2.25 15.88
CA ASP A 277 -31.64 1.72 15.17
C ASP A 277 -31.77 1.86 13.66
N LEU A 278 -32.99 1.59 13.11
CA LEU A 278 -33.25 1.84 11.71
C LEU A 278 -33.11 3.32 11.36
N GLY A 279 -33.53 4.22 12.24
CA GLY A 279 -33.33 5.66 12.08
C GLY A 279 -31.82 6.03 12.03
N LEU A 280 -30.99 5.43 12.89
CA LEU A 280 -29.53 5.61 12.90
C LEU A 280 -28.89 5.06 11.62
N LEU A 281 -29.28 3.86 11.17
CA LEU A 281 -28.79 3.29 9.92
C LEU A 281 -29.12 4.22 8.74
N LEU A 282 -30.35 4.67 8.62
CA LEU A 282 -30.79 5.54 7.53
C LEU A 282 -30.11 6.92 7.57
N SER A 283 -29.81 7.46 8.76
CA SER A 283 -29.10 8.73 8.92
C SER A 283 -27.65 8.67 8.41
N ASN A 284 -27.07 7.47 8.38
CA ASN A 284 -25.71 7.19 7.90
C ASN A 284 -25.69 6.56 6.51
N TRP A 285 -26.81 6.55 5.78
CA TRP A 285 -26.95 5.89 4.48
C TRP A 285 -25.88 6.33 3.48
N LYS A 286 -25.08 5.36 3.00
CA LYS A 286 -23.95 5.58 2.09
C LYS A 286 -23.88 4.39 1.11
N PRO A 287 -24.62 4.43 0.00
CA PRO A 287 -24.73 3.33 -0.96
C PRO A 287 -23.47 3.09 -1.80
#